data_b1608da9156571b6cec842e289c21271
#
_entry.id   b1608da9156571b6cec842e289c21271
#
_cell.length_a   1.000
_cell.length_b   1.000
_cell.length_c   1.000
_cell.angle_alpha   90.00
_cell.angle_beta   90.00
_cell.angle_gamma   90.00
#
_symmetry.space_group_name_H-M   'P 1'
#
loop_
_entity.id
_entity.type
_entity.pdbx_description
1 polymer ?
#
loop_
_entity_poly.entity_id
_entity_poly.type
_entity_poly.pdbx_seq_one_letter_code
_entity_poly.pdbx_strand_id
1 'polypeptide(L)'
;MPDISHHDFANSPASSQLTRHLRYSSELVRSPDSPYSRPPMQFTAREAELIKNFTENMALWADATDVHRHFELEVPRRSLYFPVLRYAVFSFSSRHLNRDKADTSTEALEYYNSCLSVLIEAVDKASGHIDEETLAAIAILRQYEEMDAEDMEMHLTGTSRIVNSMSEFDFNGGLGEAAAWLCLRQDIYVSLTRLRPLRSNLENYLQSDIFRRTDDAAYANKMVYLLARSLGSIYPSDSAISNESLVNIRLEVDGWFDSKPAAFNPILESARNKDGGNSLPIIWVLSPFHSVGLQYYHIAKIVLAMSFPIATDSVFEQIRESKKVERTIRSHLLQVIALASSHAKAENALFTARHSLSIWGSVFTDRMDQDMVLDFLRHIQQKTGWQTESLSSSLQQQWTQDSNED
;
A
#
# COMPACT_ATOMS: atom_id res chain seq x y z
N MET A 1 -27.57 42.52 -31.00
CA MET A 1 -27.65 41.71 -29.75
C MET A 1 -28.27 40.40 -30.12
N PRO A 2 -27.51 39.29 -30.18
CA PRO A 2 -28.11 37.96 -30.29
C PRO A 2 -28.19 37.32 -28.90
N ASP A 3 -29.32 36.65 -28.68
CA ASP A 3 -29.73 35.88 -27.55
C ASP A 3 -28.72 34.79 -27.16
N ILE A 4 -28.39 34.72 -25.87
CA ILE A 4 -27.59 33.63 -25.31
C ILE A 4 -28.58 32.60 -24.73
N SER A 5 -28.79 31.54 -25.50
CA SER A 5 -29.54 30.38 -25.08
C SER A 5 -28.79 29.65 -23.94
N HIS A 6 -29.50 29.43 -22.82
CA HIS A 6 -29.11 28.53 -21.75
C HIS A 6 -28.95 27.10 -22.29
N HIS A 7 -27.73 26.62 -22.39
CA HIS A 7 -27.45 25.19 -22.60
C HIS A 7 -27.35 24.47 -21.26
N ASP A 8 -28.15 23.44 -21.15
CA ASP A 8 -28.26 22.47 -20.05
C ASP A 8 -26.89 21.89 -19.65
N PHE A 9 -26.43 22.21 -18.45
CA PHE A 9 -25.33 21.54 -17.73
C PHE A 9 -25.83 20.39 -16.83
N ALA A 10 -26.76 19.60 -17.32
CA ALA A 10 -27.38 18.57 -16.51
C ALA A 10 -27.25 17.17 -17.14
N ASN A 11 -26.04 16.70 -17.46
CA ASN A 11 -25.78 15.26 -17.68
C ASN A 11 -24.30 14.96 -17.85
N SER A 12 -23.50 15.21 -16.80
CA SER A 12 -22.15 14.67 -16.69
C SER A 12 -22.16 13.41 -15.83
N PRO A 13 -21.44 12.32 -16.19
CA PRO A 13 -21.35 11.11 -15.36
C PRO A 13 -20.89 11.38 -13.92
N ALA A 14 -20.08 12.41 -13.70
CA ALA A 14 -19.63 12.86 -12.39
C ALA A 14 -20.80 13.37 -11.51
N SER A 15 -21.79 14.05 -12.09
CA SER A 15 -22.95 14.54 -11.33
C SER A 15 -23.89 13.41 -10.91
N SER A 16 -23.97 12.34 -11.68
CA SER A 16 -24.79 11.17 -11.36
C SER A 16 -24.19 10.34 -10.23
N GLN A 17 -22.86 10.28 -10.12
CA GLN A 17 -22.17 9.59 -9.02
C GLN A 17 -22.28 10.38 -7.70
N LEU A 18 -22.06 11.70 -7.74
CA LEU A 18 -22.26 12.55 -6.56
C LEU A 18 -23.70 12.48 -6.04
N THR A 19 -24.68 12.45 -6.94
CA THR A 19 -26.12 12.34 -6.61
C THR A 19 -26.46 10.95 -6.05
N ARG A 20 -25.80 9.88 -6.51
CA ARG A 20 -25.92 8.52 -5.93
C ARG A 20 -25.31 8.44 -4.54
N HIS A 21 -24.08 8.96 -4.33
CA HIS A 21 -23.46 9.00 -3.01
C HIS A 21 -24.28 9.79 -2.00
N LEU A 22 -24.79 10.95 -2.40
CA LEU A 22 -25.67 11.78 -1.54
C LEU A 22 -27.01 11.08 -1.26
N ARG A 23 -27.57 10.32 -2.19
CA ARG A 23 -28.80 9.52 -1.96
C ARG A 23 -28.51 8.33 -1.05
N TYR A 24 -27.43 7.59 -1.27
CA TYR A 24 -27.06 6.44 -0.44
C TYR A 24 -26.81 6.88 1.02
N SER A 25 -26.04 7.96 1.23
CA SER A 25 -25.83 8.55 2.55
C SER A 25 -27.14 9.06 3.19
N SER A 26 -28.09 9.57 2.41
CA SER A 26 -29.37 10.08 2.94
C SER A 26 -30.41 8.98 3.22
N GLU A 27 -30.33 7.83 2.55
CA GLU A 27 -31.19 6.67 2.79
C GLU A 27 -30.72 5.86 4.01
N LEU A 28 -29.41 5.71 4.22
CA LEU A 28 -28.83 5.10 5.43
C LEU A 28 -29.21 5.83 6.72
N VAL A 29 -29.37 7.16 6.67
CA VAL A 29 -29.75 7.98 7.83
C VAL A 29 -31.25 7.82 8.18
N ARG A 30 -32.09 7.28 7.30
CA ARG A 30 -33.56 7.21 7.49
C ARG A 30 -34.08 5.89 8.06
N SER A 31 -33.25 4.84 8.16
CA SER A 31 -33.67 3.61 8.81
C SER A 31 -33.59 3.74 10.33
N PRO A 32 -34.64 3.36 11.11
CA PRO A 32 -34.57 3.36 12.58
C PRO A 32 -33.46 2.48 13.15
N ASP A 33 -33.03 1.46 12.42
CA ASP A 33 -31.99 0.53 12.80
C ASP A 33 -30.59 0.97 12.35
N SER A 34 -30.49 2.11 11.65
CA SER A 34 -29.20 2.64 11.22
C SER A 34 -28.33 3.04 12.43
N PRO A 35 -27.03 2.67 12.45
CA PRO A 35 -26.10 3.15 13.49
C PRO A 35 -26.09 4.67 13.63
N TYR A 36 -26.35 5.39 12.54
CA TYR A 36 -26.44 6.87 12.51
C TYR A 36 -27.70 7.43 13.17
N SER A 37 -28.69 6.58 13.54
CA SER A 37 -29.86 6.99 14.32
C SER A 37 -29.54 7.18 15.80
N ARG A 38 -28.36 6.70 16.25
CA ARG A 38 -27.86 6.90 17.62
C ARG A 38 -27.14 8.25 17.74
N PRO A 39 -27.14 8.88 18.92
CA PRO A 39 -26.33 10.07 19.12
C PRO A 39 -24.85 9.72 18.93
N PRO A 40 -24.06 10.59 18.25
CA PRO A 40 -22.63 10.38 18.09
C PRO A 40 -21.93 10.34 19.46
N MET A 41 -20.92 9.52 19.59
CA MET A 41 -20.11 9.50 20.78
C MET A 41 -19.34 10.81 20.93
N GLN A 42 -19.29 11.32 22.16
CA GLN A 42 -18.42 12.45 22.49
C GLN A 42 -17.05 11.91 22.88
N PHE A 43 -16.02 12.42 22.24
CA PHE A 43 -14.64 12.08 22.54
C PHE A 43 -14.13 12.85 23.73
N THR A 44 -13.32 12.22 24.56
CA THR A 44 -12.44 12.90 25.53
C THR A 44 -11.39 13.74 24.76
N ALA A 45 -10.71 14.64 25.47
CA ALA A 45 -9.64 15.44 24.87
C ALA A 45 -8.54 14.57 24.23
N ARG A 46 -8.18 13.45 24.90
CA ARG A 46 -7.17 12.52 24.38
C ARG A 46 -7.66 11.77 23.12
N GLU A 47 -8.88 11.26 23.14
CA GLU A 47 -9.47 10.59 22.00
C GLU A 47 -9.61 11.53 20.78
N ALA A 48 -9.97 12.79 21.03
CA ALA A 48 -10.01 13.82 19.98
C ALA A 48 -8.60 14.09 19.39
N GLU A 49 -7.57 14.11 20.22
CA GLU A 49 -6.17 14.20 19.77
C GLU A 49 -5.78 13.01 18.90
N LEU A 50 -6.17 11.78 19.28
CA LEU A 50 -5.90 10.58 18.52
C LEU A 50 -6.59 10.61 17.13
N ILE A 51 -7.87 10.98 17.06
CA ILE A 51 -8.58 11.14 15.77
C ILE A 51 -7.92 12.20 14.91
N LYS A 52 -7.58 13.35 15.51
CA LYS A 52 -6.91 14.44 14.80
C LYS A 52 -5.58 13.99 14.21
N ASN A 53 -4.74 13.33 15.02
CA ASN A 53 -3.44 12.83 14.54
C ASN A 53 -3.60 11.81 13.41
N PHE A 54 -4.55 10.88 13.53
CA PHE A 54 -4.84 9.94 12.44
C PHE A 54 -5.20 10.67 11.15
N THR A 55 -6.15 11.60 11.23
CA THR A 55 -6.65 12.34 10.07
C THR A 55 -5.55 13.17 9.38
N GLU A 56 -4.75 13.88 10.17
CA GLU A 56 -3.77 14.84 9.64
C GLU A 56 -2.46 14.18 9.18
N ASN A 57 -2.05 13.07 9.82
CA ASN A 57 -0.71 12.52 9.64
C ASN A 57 -0.67 11.08 9.13
N MET A 58 -1.74 10.29 9.28
CA MET A 58 -1.67 8.84 9.04
C MET A 58 -2.66 8.35 7.99
N ALA A 59 -3.83 8.95 7.85
CA ALA A 59 -4.89 8.49 6.94
C ALA A 59 -4.39 8.36 5.49
N LEU A 60 -3.51 9.27 5.05
CA LEU A 60 -2.90 9.24 3.71
C LEU A 60 -2.02 8.00 3.46
N TRP A 61 -1.60 7.28 4.50
CA TRP A 61 -0.89 6.01 4.33
C TRP A 61 -1.81 4.92 3.79
N ALA A 62 -3.07 4.93 4.23
CA ALA A 62 -4.12 4.05 3.73
C ALA A 62 -4.67 4.51 2.37
N ASP A 63 -4.88 5.81 2.20
CA ASP A 63 -5.43 6.45 0.99
C ASP A 63 -4.41 6.56 -0.17
N ALA A 64 -3.38 5.72 -0.18
CA ALA A 64 -2.25 5.77 -1.10
C ALA A 64 -2.64 5.87 -2.59
N THR A 65 -3.74 5.23 -2.95
CA THR A 65 -4.29 5.21 -4.32
C THR A 65 -5.80 5.48 -4.34
N ASP A 66 -6.35 5.99 -3.25
CA ASP A 66 -7.75 6.39 -3.16
C ASP A 66 -7.92 7.88 -3.44
N VAL A 67 -8.50 8.21 -4.60
CA VAL A 67 -8.75 9.59 -5.01
C VAL A 67 -9.78 10.31 -4.11
N HIS A 68 -10.67 9.55 -3.48
CA HIS A 68 -11.73 10.08 -2.61
C HIS A 68 -11.30 10.23 -1.15
N ARG A 69 -10.11 9.68 -0.79
CA ARG A 69 -9.52 9.80 0.54
C ARG A 69 -10.47 9.32 1.64
N HIS A 70 -11.03 8.11 1.48
CA HIS A 70 -12.04 7.58 2.40
C HIS A 70 -11.49 7.38 3.82
N PHE A 71 -10.21 7.01 3.97
CA PHE A 71 -9.61 6.89 5.31
C PHE A 71 -9.44 8.24 6.01
N GLU A 72 -9.16 9.31 5.27
CA GLU A 72 -9.08 10.66 5.85
C GLU A 72 -10.45 11.27 6.12
N LEU A 73 -11.41 11.09 5.21
CA LEU A 73 -12.68 11.81 5.26
C LEU A 73 -13.80 11.02 5.94
N GLU A 74 -13.89 9.70 5.71
CA GLU A 74 -14.99 8.88 6.20
C GLU A 74 -14.67 8.18 7.54
N VAL A 75 -13.46 7.62 7.70
CA VAL A 75 -13.07 6.89 8.92
C VAL A 75 -13.22 7.74 10.19
N PRO A 76 -12.75 9.01 10.27
CA PRO A 76 -12.93 9.83 11.48
C PRO A 76 -14.41 10.10 11.80
N ARG A 77 -15.23 10.34 10.80
CA ARG A 77 -16.67 10.59 10.94
C ARG A 77 -17.42 9.34 11.42
N ARG A 78 -17.11 8.19 10.82
CA ARG A 78 -17.73 6.91 11.16
C ARG A 78 -17.28 6.40 12.52
N SER A 79 -16.09 6.75 12.97
CA SER A 79 -15.57 6.41 14.32
C SER A 79 -16.44 6.96 15.45
N LEU A 80 -17.28 7.99 15.20
CA LEU A 80 -18.26 8.49 16.15
C LEU A 80 -19.37 7.48 16.45
N TYR A 81 -19.65 6.55 15.53
CA TYR A 81 -20.77 5.62 15.59
C TYR A 81 -20.32 4.15 15.70
N PHE A 82 -19.17 3.81 15.15
CA PHE A 82 -18.68 2.42 15.06
C PHE A 82 -17.48 2.19 16.00
N PRO A 83 -17.71 1.47 17.12
CA PRO A 83 -16.64 1.22 18.11
C PRO A 83 -15.43 0.48 17.52
N VAL A 84 -15.64 -0.50 16.61
CA VAL A 84 -14.55 -1.26 15.99
C VAL A 84 -13.57 -0.34 15.25
N LEU A 85 -14.10 0.58 14.45
CA LEU A 85 -13.32 1.52 13.68
C LEU A 85 -12.61 2.54 14.57
N ARG A 86 -13.31 3.03 15.59
CA ARG A 86 -12.78 3.96 16.60
C ARG A 86 -11.57 3.40 17.33
N TYR A 87 -11.68 2.18 17.86
CA TYR A 87 -10.57 1.56 18.60
C TYR A 87 -9.39 1.22 17.69
N ALA A 88 -9.61 0.83 16.44
CA ALA A 88 -8.56 0.65 15.47
C ALA A 88 -7.78 1.94 15.23
N VAL A 89 -8.48 3.06 15.04
CA VAL A 89 -7.88 4.40 14.87
C VAL A 89 -7.11 4.80 16.14
N PHE A 90 -7.69 4.60 17.31
CA PHE A 90 -7.04 4.98 18.57
C PHE A 90 -5.76 4.19 18.83
N SER A 91 -5.77 2.89 18.61
CA SER A 91 -4.58 2.04 18.78
C SER A 91 -3.45 2.48 17.87
N PHE A 92 -3.74 2.66 16.58
CA PHE A 92 -2.76 3.04 15.58
C PHE A 92 -2.23 4.45 15.79
N SER A 93 -3.12 5.40 16.09
CA SER A 93 -2.76 6.79 16.34
C SER A 93 -1.99 6.99 17.65
N SER A 94 -2.35 6.26 18.73
CA SER A 94 -1.62 6.28 20.00
C SER A 94 -0.17 5.82 19.80
N ARG A 95 0.02 4.72 19.06
CA ARG A 95 1.35 4.22 18.72
C ARG A 95 2.19 5.28 18.01
N HIS A 96 1.63 5.94 17.00
CA HIS A 96 2.31 6.99 16.25
C HIS A 96 2.65 8.21 17.09
N LEU A 97 1.70 8.73 17.90
CA LEU A 97 1.92 9.90 18.75
C LEU A 97 2.97 9.66 19.84
N ASN A 98 3.07 8.44 20.31
CA ASN A 98 3.98 8.07 21.39
C ASN A 98 5.31 7.49 20.89
N ARG A 99 5.60 7.49 19.58
CA ARG A 99 6.78 6.84 18.97
C ARG A 99 8.12 7.22 19.57
N ASP A 100 8.24 8.40 20.15
CA ASP A 100 9.48 8.92 20.75
C ASP A 100 9.57 8.65 22.27
N LYS A 101 8.57 7.99 22.87
CA LYS A 101 8.54 7.69 24.29
C LYS A 101 8.96 6.27 24.57
N ALA A 102 9.71 6.04 25.65
CA ALA A 102 10.21 4.72 26.04
C ALA A 102 9.08 3.74 26.48
N ASP A 103 7.96 4.25 26.96
CA ASP A 103 6.80 3.46 27.44
C ASP A 103 5.56 3.77 26.58
N THR A 104 5.62 3.33 25.32
CA THR A 104 4.62 3.68 24.30
C THR A 104 3.51 2.66 24.14
N SER A 105 3.68 1.47 24.72
CA SER A 105 2.89 0.32 24.32
C SER A 105 1.53 0.21 25.03
N THR A 106 1.39 0.69 26.27
CA THR A 106 0.22 0.39 27.11
C THR A 106 -1.07 0.98 26.55
N GLU A 107 -1.13 2.28 26.26
CA GLU A 107 -2.34 2.93 25.70
C GLU A 107 -2.73 2.32 24.33
N ALA A 108 -1.76 2.17 23.46
CA ALA A 108 -1.98 1.60 22.13
C ALA A 108 -2.48 0.15 22.20
N LEU A 109 -1.90 -0.65 23.12
CA LEU A 109 -2.27 -2.05 23.33
C LEU A 109 -3.66 -2.18 23.97
N GLU A 110 -4.05 -1.30 24.89
CA GLU A 110 -5.38 -1.27 25.47
C GLU A 110 -6.47 -1.02 24.41
N TYR A 111 -6.26 -0.04 23.52
CA TYR A 111 -7.17 0.19 22.40
C TYR A 111 -7.15 -0.95 21.38
N TYR A 112 -5.99 -1.54 21.13
CA TYR A 112 -5.87 -2.71 20.27
C TYR A 112 -6.69 -3.89 20.78
N ASN A 113 -6.56 -4.23 22.07
CA ASN A 113 -7.34 -5.29 22.71
C ASN A 113 -8.85 -4.97 22.74
N SER A 114 -9.21 -3.71 22.95
CA SER A 114 -10.61 -3.26 22.86
C SER A 114 -11.17 -3.43 21.45
N CYS A 115 -10.37 -3.13 20.43
CA CYS A 115 -10.75 -3.35 19.03
C CYS A 115 -10.94 -4.84 18.75
N LEU A 116 -10.01 -5.71 19.17
CA LEU A 116 -10.10 -7.15 18.99
C LEU A 116 -11.37 -7.72 19.61
N SER A 117 -11.71 -7.30 20.83
CA SER A 117 -12.93 -7.76 21.52
C SER A 117 -14.19 -7.48 20.69
N VAL A 118 -14.31 -6.25 20.17
CA VAL A 118 -15.46 -5.86 19.31
C VAL A 118 -15.41 -6.58 17.96
N LEU A 119 -14.21 -6.74 17.39
CA LEU A 119 -14.02 -7.39 16.10
C LEU A 119 -14.41 -8.88 16.13
N ILE A 120 -14.01 -9.61 17.16
CA ILE A 120 -14.39 -11.02 17.35
C ILE A 120 -15.92 -11.15 17.37
N GLU A 121 -16.60 -10.31 18.16
CA GLU A 121 -18.07 -10.34 18.21
C GLU A 121 -18.71 -9.99 16.85
N ALA A 122 -18.15 -9.06 16.11
CA ALA A 122 -18.66 -8.66 14.79
C ALA A 122 -18.52 -9.80 13.78
N VAL A 123 -17.35 -10.46 13.76
CA VAL A 123 -17.06 -11.59 12.85
C VAL A 123 -17.90 -12.82 13.19
N ASP A 124 -18.09 -13.14 14.48
CA ASP A 124 -18.91 -14.27 14.92
C ASP A 124 -20.39 -14.10 14.57
N LYS A 125 -20.89 -12.85 14.61
CA LYS A 125 -22.28 -12.53 14.25
C LYS A 125 -22.50 -12.44 12.74
N ALA A 126 -21.44 -12.20 11.98
CA ALA A 126 -21.50 -11.93 10.57
C ALA A 126 -21.62 -13.19 9.72
N SER A 127 -22.67 -13.92 9.68
CA SER A 127 -22.98 -15.11 8.84
C SER A 127 -22.30 -15.12 7.43
N GLY A 128 -21.06 -14.64 7.33
CA GLY A 128 -20.26 -14.49 6.12
C GLY A 128 -20.30 -13.10 5.44
N HIS A 129 -21.02 -12.13 6.00
CA HIS A 129 -21.07 -10.76 5.49
C HIS A 129 -20.43 -9.79 6.51
N ILE A 130 -19.34 -9.13 6.12
CA ILE A 130 -18.64 -8.12 6.95
C ILE A 130 -18.88 -6.75 6.36
N ASP A 131 -19.25 -5.80 7.22
CA ASP A 131 -19.44 -4.40 6.81
C ASP A 131 -18.10 -3.71 6.49
N GLU A 132 -18.20 -2.62 5.76
CA GLU A 132 -17.03 -1.86 5.31
C GLU A 132 -16.25 -1.20 6.46
N GLU A 133 -16.90 -0.88 7.58
CA GLU A 133 -16.28 -0.35 8.78
C GLU A 133 -15.40 -1.40 9.48
N THR A 134 -15.88 -2.62 9.54
CA THR A 134 -15.13 -3.76 10.09
C THR A 134 -13.91 -4.08 9.21
N LEU A 135 -14.07 -4.08 7.87
CA LEU A 135 -12.96 -4.30 6.95
C LEU A 135 -11.91 -3.19 7.06
N ALA A 136 -12.33 -1.92 7.12
CA ALA A 136 -11.42 -0.79 7.30
C ALA A 136 -10.68 -0.86 8.66
N ALA A 137 -11.36 -1.25 9.73
CA ALA A 137 -10.74 -1.44 11.05
C ALA A 137 -9.66 -2.52 11.01
N ILE A 138 -9.94 -3.67 10.36
CA ILE A 138 -8.97 -4.76 10.19
C ILE A 138 -7.75 -4.27 9.40
N ALA A 139 -7.96 -3.52 8.31
CA ALA A 139 -6.87 -2.97 7.51
C ALA A 139 -5.99 -1.98 8.30
N ILE A 140 -6.60 -1.16 9.18
CA ILE A 140 -5.87 -0.25 10.09
C ILE A 140 -5.07 -1.04 11.14
N LEU A 141 -5.67 -2.07 11.77
CA LEU A 141 -4.96 -2.92 12.72
C LEU A 141 -3.79 -3.64 12.06
N ARG A 142 -3.94 -4.04 10.80
CA ARG A 142 -2.83 -4.64 10.05
C ARG A 142 -1.69 -3.65 9.84
N GLN A 143 -1.97 -2.37 9.56
CA GLN A 143 -0.93 -1.32 9.50
C GLN A 143 -0.26 -1.12 10.86
N TYR A 144 -1.02 -1.19 11.96
CA TYR A 144 -0.47 -1.16 13.31
C TYR A 144 0.54 -2.30 13.54
N GLU A 145 0.23 -3.53 13.12
CA GLU A 145 1.10 -4.70 13.25
C GLU A 145 2.35 -4.64 12.37
N GLU A 146 2.22 -4.13 11.15
CA GLU A 146 3.36 -3.95 10.23
C GLU A 146 4.47 -3.07 10.80
N MET A 147 4.14 -2.16 11.73
CA MET A 147 5.11 -1.28 12.37
C MET A 147 5.89 -1.96 13.50
N ASP A 148 5.56 -3.20 13.88
CA ASP A 148 6.35 -3.96 14.85
C ASP A 148 7.66 -4.49 14.23
N ALA A 149 8.64 -4.74 15.09
CA ALA A 149 9.90 -5.34 14.68
C ALA A 149 9.71 -6.75 14.11
N GLU A 150 8.74 -7.49 14.67
CA GLU A 150 8.31 -8.81 14.23
C GLU A 150 6.85 -8.76 13.79
N ASP A 151 6.62 -8.70 12.49
CA ASP A 151 5.26 -8.76 11.93
C ASP A 151 4.69 -10.17 12.10
N MET A 152 3.75 -10.33 13.02
CA MET A 152 3.07 -11.60 13.33
C MET A 152 1.98 -11.97 12.32
N GLU A 153 1.60 -11.11 11.38
CA GLU A 153 0.58 -11.31 10.34
C GLU A 153 -0.79 -11.81 10.85
N MET A 154 -1.11 -11.57 12.12
CA MET A 154 -2.30 -12.13 12.77
C MET A 154 -3.59 -11.77 12.05
N HIS A 155 -3.71 -10.51 11.61
CA HIS A 155 -4.91 -10.01 10.92
C HIS A 155 -4.91 -10.27 9.42
N LEU A 156 -3.75 -10.43 8.77
CA LEU A 156 -3.70 -10.63 7.32
C LEU A 156 -4.45 -11.87 6.86
N THR A 157 -4.34 -12.99 7.61
CA THR A 157 -5.07 -14.22 7.28
C THR A 157 -6.59 -14.03 7.41
N GLY A 158 -7.02 -13.35 8.46
CA GLY A 158 -8.42 -12.98 8.66
C GLY A 158 -8.92 -12.07 7.54
N THR A 159 -8.18 -11.01 7.25
CA THR A 159 -8.51 -10.02 6.20
C THR A 159 -8.66 -10.68 4.82
N SER A 160 -7.68 -11.49 4.40
CA SER A 160 -7.73 -12.16 3.10
C SER A 160 -8.92 -13.13 2.99
N ARG A 161 -9.23 -13.88 4.07
CA ARG A 161 -10.41 -14.74 4.11
C ARG A 161 -11.69 -13.95 3.98
N ILE A 162 -11.78 -12.80 4.65
CA ILE A 162 -12.92 -11.89 4.59
C ILE A 162 -13.07 -11.34 3.18
N VAL A 163 -12.04 -10.73 2.61
CA VAL A 163 -12.09 -10.15 1.24
C VAL A 163 -12.44 -11.24 0.22
N ASN A 164 -11.91 -12.45 0.36
CA ASN A 164 -12.20 -13.55 -0.57
C ASN A 164 -13.60 -14.13 -0.43
N SER A 165 -14.19 -14.08 0.78
CA SER A 165 -15.57 -14.54 1.00
C SER A 165 -16.63 -13.53 0.56
N MET A 166 -16.22 -12.28 0.30
CA MET A 166 -17.09 -11.21 -0.17
C MET A 166 -17.32 -11.33 -1.69
N SER A 167 -17.96 -12.43 -2.10
CA SER A 167 -18.36 -12.64 -3.52
C SER A 167 -19.37 -11.59 -4.02
N GLU A 168 -19.97 -10.83 -3.09
CA GLU A 168 -20.94 -9.77 -3.34
C GLU A 168 -20.43 -8.40 -2.85
N PHE A 169 -19.12 -8.25 -2.68
CA PHE A 169 -18.57 -6.95 -2.33
C PHE A 169 -18.74 -6.01 -3.53
N ASP A 170 -19.62 -5.07 -3.36
CA ASP A 170 -19.82 -4.01 -4.32
C ASP A 170 -18.55 -3.13 -4.35
N PHE A 171 -17.64 -3.41 -5.28
CA PHE A 171 -16.56 -2.49 -5.64
C PHE A 171 -17.14 -1.21 -6.28
N ASN A 172 -18.03 -0.53 -5.53
CA ASN A 172 -18.81 0.61 -6.01
C ASN A 172 -18.24 1.97 -5.58
N GLY A 173 -16.97 1.99 -5.16
CA GLY A 173 -16.28 3.24 -4.88
C GLY A 173 -16.57 3.83 -3.47
N GLY A 174 -16.60 3.02 -2.40
CA GLY A 174 -16.76 3.46 -1.01
C GLY A 174 -15.55 3.11 -0.13
N LEU A 175 -15.73 3.29 1.19
CA LEU A 175 -14.72 2.93 2.18
C LEU A 175 -14.32 1.44 2.08
N GLY A 176 -15.27 0.58 1.77
CA GLY A 176 -15.01 -0.84 1.62
C GLY A 176 -14.08 -1.14 0.44
N GLU A 177 -14.26 -0.52 -0.72
CA GLU A 177 -13.35 -0.67 -1.85
C GLU A 177 -11.96 -0.11 -1.52
N ALA A 178 -11.87 1.07 -0.87
CA ALA A 178 -10.60 1.65 -0.42
C ALA A 178 -9.87 0.69 0.55
N ALA A 179 -10.59 0.08 1.50
CA ALA A 179 -10.06 -0.92 2.41
C ALA A 179 -9.60 -2.19 1.70
N ALA A 180 -10.35 -2.69 0.71
CA ALA A 180 -9.95 -3.85 -0.08
C ALA A 180 -8.64 -3.61 -0.86
N TRP A 181 -8.49 -2.45 -1.49
CA TRP A 181 -7.24 -2.07 -2.17
C TRP A 181 -6.06 -1.93 -1.19
N LEU A 182 -6.30 -1.44 0.04
CA LEU A 182 -5.28 -1.43 1.10
C LEU A 182 -4.89 -2.87 1.47
N CYS A 183 -5.84 -3.76 1.68
CA CYS A 183 -5.60 -5.17 1.97
C CYS A 183 -4.79 -5.87 0.88
N LEU A 184 -5.05 -5.57 -0.40
CA LEU A 184 -4.24 -6.11 -1.50
C LEU A 184 -2.78 -5.64 -1.43
N ARG A 185 -2.54 -4.36 -1.13
CA ARG A 185 -1.17 -3.85 -0.96
C ARG A 185 -0.44 -4.53 0.20
N GLN A 186 -1.15 -4.78 1.31
CA GLN A 186 -0.62 -5.51 2.47
C GLN A 186 -0.29 -6.96 2.11
N ASP A 187 -1.14 -7.64 1.34
CA ASP A 187 -0.92 -9.02 0.91
C ASP A 187 0.25 -9.12 -0.10
N ILE A 188 0.39 -8.14 -1.01
CA ILE A 188 1.56 -8.01 -1.90
C ILE A 188 2.85 -7.93 -1.08
N TYR A 189 2.88 -7.06 -0.06
CA TYR A 189 4.02 -6.95 0.83
C TYR A 189 4.40 -8.28 1.47
N VAL A 190 3.42 -8.97 2.05
CA VAL A 190 3.68 -10.24 2.72
C VAL A 190 4.07 -11.34 1.74
N SER A 191 3.46 -11.37 0.55
CA SER A 191 3.87 -12.28 -0.53
C SER A 191 5.34 -12.09 -0.89
N LEU A 192 5.78 -10.84 -1.01
CA LEU A 192 7.17 -10.50 -1.32
C LEU A 192 8.13 -10.89 -0.19
N THR A 193 7.83 -10.54 1.06
CA THR A 193 8.74 -10.75 2.20
C THR A 193 8.80 -12.21 2.65
N ARG A 194 7.71 -12.98 2.46
CA ARG A 194 7.62 -14.39 2.87
C ARG A 194 7.78 -15.36 1.71
N LEU A 195 7.98 -14.87 0.49
CA LEU A 195 8.15 -15.68 -0.72
C LEU A 195 7.03 -16.73 -0.88
N ARG A 196 5.78 -16.28 -0.71
CA ARG A 196 4.60 -17.15 -0.73
C ARG A 196 3.51 -16.62 -1.67
N PRO A 197 2.55 -17.47 -2.11
CA PRO A 197 1.42 -17.03 -2.90
C PRO A 197 0.62 -15.93 -2.19
N LEU A 198 0.02 -15.05 -2.99
CA LEU A 198 -1.01 -14.13 -2.51
C LEU A 198 -2.18 -14.93 -1.91
N ARG A 199 -2.77 -14.38 -0.86
CA ARG A 199 -4.00 -14.90 -0.26
C ARG A 199 -5.26 -14.30 -0.88
N SER A 200 -5.12 -13.11 -1.45
CA SER A 200 -6.22 -12.39 -2.10
C SER A 200 -6.60 -13.04 -3.42
N ASN A 201 -7.90 -13.27 -3.64
CA ASN A 201 -8.42 -13.67 -4.95
C ASN A 201 -8.50 -12.44 -5.86
N LEU A 202 -7.65 -12.40 -6.87
CA LEU A 202 -7.54 -11.26 -7.78
C LEU A 202 -8.76 -11.09 -8.69
N GLU A 203 -9.54 -12.15 -8.93
CA GLU A 203 -10.78 -12.08 -9.72
C GLU A 203 -11.80 -11.10 -9.11
N ASN A 204 -11.87 -11.02 -7.78
CA ASN A 204 -12.78 -10.11 -7.10
C ASN A 204 -12.49 -8.64 -7.43
N TYR A 205 -11.22 -8.30 -7.61
CA TYR A 205 -10.79 -6.93 -7.92
C TYR A 205 -11.13 -6.48 -9.35
N LEU A 206 -11.38 -7.43 -10.29
CA LEU A 206 -11.80 -7.10 -11.65
C LEU A 206 -13.18 -6.43 -11.72
N GLN A 207 -13.97 -6.53 -10.66
CA GLN A 207 -15.26 -5.85 -10.55
C GLN A 207 -15.11 -4.34 -10.28
N SER A 208 -13.97 -3.89 -9.79
CA SER A 208 -13.69 -2.48 -9.53
C SER A 208 -13.82 -1.62 -10.80
N ASP A 209 -14.38 -0.42 -10.66
CA ASP A 209 -14.49 0.56 -11.74
C ASP A 209 -13.13 1.13 -12.18
N ILE A 210 -12.09 0.92 -11.37
CA ILE A 210 -10.70 1.35 -11.66
C ILE A 210 -10.24 0.93 -13.05
N PHE A 211 -10.66 -0.25 -13.53
CA PHE A 211 -10.28 -0.73 -14.85
C PHE A 211 -10.92 0.05 -16.00
N ARG A 212 -12.02 0.76 -15.74
CA ARG A 212 -12.72 1.62 -16.70
C ARG A 212 -12.31 3.08 -16.59
N ARG A 213 -11.79 3.50 -15.45
CA ARG A 213 -11.36 4.86 -15.17
C ARG A 213 -10.00 5.15 -15.77
N THR A 214 -9.74 6.46 -16.03
CA THR A 214 -8.51 6.96 -16.65
C THR A 214 -7.77 8.00 -15.81
N ASP A 215 -8.25 8.25 -14.57
CA ASP A 215 -7.56 9.14 -13.65
C ASP A 215 -6.27 8.51 -13.09
N ASP A 216 -5.41 9.35 -12.52
CA ASP A 216 -4.08 8.96 -12.02
C ASP A 216 -4.15 7.88 -10.92
N ALA A 217 -5.16 7.96 -10.04
CA ALA A 217 -5.34 6.96 -8.97
C ALA A 217 -5.71 5.59 -9.54
N ALA A 218 -6.63 5.56 -10.51
CA ALA A 218 -7.01 4.34 -11.19
C ALA A 218 -5.81 3.75 -11.95
N TYR A 219 -5.02 4.61 -12.60
CA TYR A 219 -3.82 4.17 -13.31
C TYR A 219 -2.79 3.56 -12.36
N ALA A 220 -2.57 4.16 -11.19
CA ALA A 220 -1.70 3.60 -10.15
C ALA A 220 -2.22 2.24 -9.63
N ASN A 221 -3.53 2.11 -9.36
CA ASN A 221 -4.13 0.85 -8.90
C ASN A 221 -4.04 -0.27 -9.95
N LYS A 222 -4.11 0.05 -11.26
CA LYS A 222 -3.85 -0.95 -12.31
C LYS A 222 -2.45 -1.54 -12.19
N MET A 223 -1.44 -0.73 -11.80
CA MET A 223 -0.08 -1.23 -11.58
C MET A 223 0.04 -2.07 -10.29
N VAL A 224 -0.68 -1.70 -9.21
CA VAL A 224 -0.80 -2.53 -8.01
C VAL A 224 -1.35 -3.91 -8.38
N TYR A 225 -2.41 -3.96 -9.18
CA TYR A 225 -3.00 -5.21 -9.66
C TYR A 225 -2.03 -6.02 -10.54
N LEU A 226 -1.28 -5.38 -11.45
CA LEU A 226 -0.28 -6.05 -12.30
C LEU A 226 0.88 -6.64 -11.48
N LEU A 227 1.34 -5.96 -10.42
CA LEU A 227 2.33 -6.53 -9.51
C LEU A 227 1.76 -7.73 -8.77
N ALA A 228 0.51 -7.65 -8.27
CA ALA A 228 -0.16 -8.80 -7.63
C ALA A 228 -0.24 -10.00 -8.58
N ARG A 229 -0.63 -9.80 -9.84
CA ARG A 229 -0.63 -10.86 -10.87
C ARG A 229 0.76 -11.42 -11.13
N SER A 230 1.78 -10.57 -11.17
CA SER A 230 3.17 -11.01 -11.33
C SER A 230 3.59 -11.93 -10.18
N LEU A 231 3.24 -11.61 -8.94
CA LEU A 231 3.51 -12.45 -7.77
C LEU A 231 2.74 -13.78 -7.82
N GLY A 232 1.48 -13.76 -8.23
CA GLY A 232 0.69 -14.99 -8.44
C GLY A 232 1.32 -15.93 -9.47
N SER A 233 2.05 -15.39 -10.43
CA SER A 233 2.76 -16.18 -11.43
C SER A 233 4.09 -16.75 -10.92
N ILE A 234 4.72 -16.12 -9.92
CA ILE A 234 6.01 -16.54 -9.37
C ILE A 234 5.84 -17.53 -8.24
N TYR A 235 4.80 -17.37 -7.45
CA TYR A 235 4.45 -18.24 -6.33
C TYR A 235 3.09 -18.92 -6.60
N PRO A 236 3.02 -19.87 -7.55
CA PRO A 236 1.76 -20.55 -7.82
C PRO A 236 1.38 -21.46 -6.67
N SER A 237 0.08 -21.53 -6.35
CA SER A 237 -0.43 -22.41 -5.31
C SER A 237 -0.32 -23.88 -5.69
N ASP A 238 -0.52 -24.25 -6.97
CA ASP A 238 -0.75 -25.64 -7.38
C ASP A 238 -0.16 -26.07 -8.75
N SER A 239 0.52 -25.21 -9.50
CA SER A 239 1.02 -25.56 -10.83
C SER A 239 2.31 -24.82 -11.20
N ALA A 240 3.14 -25.46 -12.03
CA ALA A 240 4.30 -24.78 -12.60
C ALA A 240 3.86 -23.64 -13.53
N ILE A 241 4.52 -22.49 -13.40
CA ILE A 241 4.26 -21.35 -14.28
C ILE A 241 4.69 -21.68 -15.70
N SER A 242 3.84 -21.38 -16.67
CA SER A 242 4.26 -21.44 -18.06
C SER A 242 5.11 -20.21 -18.41
N ASN A 243 6.16 -20.42 -19.20
CA ASN A 243 6.96 -19.31 -19.73
C ASN A 243 6.11 -18.31 -20.52
N GLU A 244 5.04 -18.76 -21.15
CA GLU A 244 4.09 -17.92 -21.90
C GLU A 244 3.36 -16.96 -20.97
N SER A 245 2.90 -17.41 -19.79
CA SER A 245 2.26 -16.56 -18.79
C SER A 245 3.21 -15.49 -18.30
N LEU A 246 4.48 -15.82 -18.03
CA LEU A 246 5.50 -14.83 -17.61
C LEU A 246 5.78 -13.80 -18.71
N VAL A 247 5.84 -14.22 -19.96
CA VAL A 247 6.04 -13.30 -21.09
C VAL A 247 4.84 -12.35 -21.22
N ASN A 248 3.61 -12.87 -21.11
CA ASN A 248 2.41 -12.05 -21.22
C ASN A 248 2.32 -11.01 -20.11
N ILE A 249 2.58 -11.40 -18.85
CA ILE A 249 2.60 -10.46 -17.72
C ILE A 249 3.68 -9.40 -17.90
N ARG A 250 4.87 -9.77 -18.37
CA ARG A 250 5.93 -8.81 -18.68
C ARG A 250 5.49 -7.80 -19.74
N LEU A 251 4.82 -8.24 -20.80
CA LEU A 251 4.29 -7.35 -21.83
C LEU A 251 3.23 -6.41 -21.30
N GLU A 252 2.36 -6.88 -20.39
CA GLU A 252 1.35 -6.03 -19.74
C GLU A 252 2.01 -4.97 -18.83
N VAL A 253 3.03 -5.34 -18.03
CA VAL A 253 3.78 -4.43 -17.18
C VAL A 253 4.53 -3.37 -18.01
N ASP A 254 5.21 -3.79 -19.07
CA ASP A 254 5.89 -2.87 -19.98
C ASP A 254 4.88 -1.96 -20.71
N GLY A 255 3.76 -2.53 -21.18
CA GLY A 255 2.67 -1.79 -21.82
C GLY A 255 2.03 -0.75 -20.90
N TRP A 256 1.91 -1.04 -19.58
CA TRP A 256 1.47 -0.06 -18.60
C TRP A 256 2.42 1.15 -18.57
N PHE A 257 3.72 0.90 -18.53
CA PHE A 257 4.72 1.97 -18.49
C PHE A 257 4.74 2.80 -19.77
N ASP A 258 4.63 2.16 -20.92
CA ASP A 258 4.67 2.81 -22.22
C ASP A 258 3.41 3.65 -22.48
N SER A 259 2.24 3.19 -21.98
CA SER A 259 0.95 3.87 -22.14
C SER A 259 0.57 4.81 -20.99
N LYS A 260 1.45 5.01 -20.00
CA LYS A 260 1.15 5.86 -18.84
C LYS A 260 0.82 7.29 -19.26
N PRO A 261 -0.16 7.93 -18.57
CA PRO A 261 -0.45 9.34 -18.81
C PRO A 261 0.80 10.21 -18.69
N ALA A 262 0.89 11.28 -19.49
CA ALA A 262 2.02 12.20 -19.44
C ALA A 262 2.26 12.79 -18.05
N ALA A 263 1.22 12.90 -17.22
CA ALA A 263 1.30 13.34 -15.83
C ALA A 263 2.23 12.46 -14.97
N PHE A 264 2.41 11.18 -15.30
CA PHE A 264 3.32 10.26 -14.61
C PHE A 264 4.80 10.50 -14.94
N ASN A 265 5.10 11.27 -15.99
CA ASN A 265 6.47 11.60 -16.27
C ASN A 265 7.01 12.55 -15.20
N PRO A 266 8.23 12.31 -14.68
CA PRO A 266 8.85 13.21 -13.71
C PRO A 266 8.99 14.64 -14.31
N ILE A 267 8.72 15.64 -13.48
CA ILE A 267 9.01 17.05 -13.82
C ILE A 267 10.50 17.36 -13.76
N LEU A 268 11.25 16.55 -13.00
CA LEU A 268 12.71 16.54 -12.96
C LEU A 268 13.17 15.11 -12.82
N GLU A 269 14.05 14.69 -13.71
CA GLU A 269 14.76 13.43 -13.64
C GLU A 269 16.25 13.67 -13.89
N SER A 270 17.09 13.20 -12.96
CA SER A 270 18.54 13.29 -13.10
C SER A 270 19.17 11.97 -12.63
N ALA A 271 20.07 11.46 -13.43
CA ALA A 271 20.84 10.29 -13.05
C ALA A 271 21.65 10.57 -11.76
N ARG A 272 21.90 9.51 -10.98
CA ARG A 272 22.77 9.62 -9.80
C ARG A 272 24.17 10.05 -10.21
N ASN A 273 24.79 10.87 -9.37
CA ASN A 273 26.16 11.34 -9.55
C ASN A 273 26.94 11.12 -8.25
N LYS A 274 27.61 9.98 -8.13
CA LYS A 274 28.38 9.62 -6.92
C LYS A 274 29.54 10.58 -6.67
N ASP A 275 30.23 11.01 -7.71
CA ASP A 275 31.36 11.96 -7.60
C ASP A 275 30.88 13.33 -7.08
N GLY A 276 29.63 13.70 -7.38
CA GLY A 276 28.97 14.92 -6.90
C GLY A 276 28.21 14.73 -5.57
N GLY A 277 28.35 13.58 -4.89
CA GLY A 277 27.70 13.31 -3.61
C GLY A 277 26.25 12.83 -3.68
N ASN A 278 25.68 12.63 -4.88
CA ASN A 278 24.32 12.15 -5.06
C ASN A 278 24.28 10.63 -5.29
N SER A 279 24.06 9.87 -4.24
CA SER A 279 23.95 8.40 -4.29
C SER A 279 22.63 7.91 -4.93
N LEU A 280 21.56 8.72 -4.90
CA LEU A 280 20.27 8.42 -5.50
C LEU A 280 20.03 9.23 -6.78
N PRO A 281 19.28 8.70 -7.76
CA PRO A 281 18.73 9.54 -8.82
C PRO A 281 17.74 10.54 -8.22
N ILE A 282 17.62 11.70 -8.83
CA ILE A 282 16.61 12.70 -8.49
C ILE A 282 15.40 12.46 -9.37
N ILE A 283 14.24 12.19 -8.75
CA ILE A 283 13.00 11.95 -9.45
C ILE A 283 11.92 12.76 -8.75
N TRP A 284 11.38 13.77 -9.40
CA TRP A 284 10.29 14.57 -8.86
C TRP A 284 9.02 14.37 -9.68
N VAL A 285 7.99 13.89 -9.02
CA VAL A 285 6.66 13.69 -9.61
C VAL A 285 5.63 14.61 -8.97
N LEU A 286 4.55 14.91 -9.70
CA LEU A 286 3.54 15.90 -9.27
C LEU A 286 2.50 15.34 -8.29
N SER A 287 2.34 14.02 -8.23
CA SER A 287 1.26 13.40 -7.46
C SER A 287 1.77 12.21 -6.66
N PRO A 288 1.23 11.95 -5.44
CA PRO A 288 1.52 10.72 -4.71
C PRO A 288 1.14 9.47 -5.51
N PHE A 289 0.08 9.51 -6.34
CA PHE A 289 -0.31 8.39 -7.21
C PHE A 289 0.78 8.02 -8.22
N HIS A 290 1.51 9.03 -8.73
CA HIS A 290 2.63 8.80 -9.64
C HIS A 290 3.79 8.09 -8.92
N SER A 291 4.12 8.51 -7.69
CA SER A 291 5.14 7.82 -6.86
C SER A 291 4.77 6.35 -6.66
N VAL A 292 3.53 6.07 -6.26
CA VAL A 292 3.06 4.71 -6.00
C VAL A 292 3.07 3.88 -7.28
N GLY A 293 2.44 4.35 -8.35
CA GLY A 293 2.38 3.60 -9.62
C GLY A 293 3.76 3.26 -10.16
N LEU A 294 4.69 4.23 -10.17
CA LEU A 294 6.06 4.01 -10.62
C LEU A 294 6.85 3.08 -9.69
N GLN A 295 6.69 3.18 -8.36
CA GLN A 295 7.33 2.23 -7.45
C GLN A 295 6.87 0.80 -7.70
N TYR A 296 5.58 0.57 -7.82
CA TYR A 296 5.02 -0.76 -8.08
C TYR A 296 5.48 -1.31 -9.44
N TYR A 297 5.62 -0.44 -10.46
CA TYR A 297 6.24 -0.81 -11.73
C TYR A 297 7.69 -1.30 -11.53
N HIS A 298 8.51 -0.53 -10.82
CA HIS A 298 9.90 -0.94 -10.60
C HIS A 298 10.02 -2.23 -9.79
N ILE A 299 9.16 -2.45 -8.80
CA ILE A 299 9.10 -3.70 -8.06
C ILE A 299 8.68 -4.86 -8.98
N ALA A 300 7.67 -4.68 -9.84
CA ALA A 300 7.27 -5.69 -10.81
C ALA A 300 8.42 -6.05 -11.76
N LYS A 301 9.23 -5.08 -12.19
CA LYS A 301 10.43 -5.33 -13.01
C LYS A 301 11.48 -6.15 -12.28
N ILE A 302 11.70 -5.92 -10.96
CA ILE A 302 12.60 -6.75 -10.14
C ILE A 302 12.07 -8.18 -10.09
N VAL A 303 10.80 -8.32 -9.71
CA VAL A 303 10.11 -9.59 -9.55
C VAL A 303 10.17 -10.40 -10.84
N LEU A 304 9.86 -9.80 -11.97
CA LEU A 304 9.94 -10.46 -13.29
C LEU A 304 11.36 -10.80 -13.69
N ALA A 305 12.36 -9.94 -13.39
CA ALA A 305 13.75 -10.25 -13.70
C ALA A 305 14.27 -11.51 -12.97
N MET A 306 13.75 -11.76 -11.76
CA MET A 306 14.10 -12.94 -10.95
C MET A 306 13.35 -14.21 -11.40
N SER A 307 12.24 -14.10 -12.13
CA SER A 307 11.34 -15.21 -12.42
C SER A 307 11.64 -15.95 -13.69
N PHE A 308 12.38 -15.35 -14.61
CA PHE A 308 12.73 -16.01 -15.85
C PHE A 308 13.86 -17.02 -15.59
N PRO A 309 13.69 -18.31 -15.96
CA PRO A 309 14.72 -19.30 -15.82
C PRO A 309 15.94 -18.94 -16.68
N ILE A 310 17.13 -19.09 -16.13
CA ILE A 310 18.37 -18.95 -16.90
C ILE A 310 18.52 -20.24 -17.73
N ALA A 311 18.01 -20.19 -18.95
CA ALA A 311 18.02 -21.33 -19.88
C ALA A 311 19.38 -21.41 -20.60
N THR A 312 20.43 -21.84 -19.88
CA THR A 312 21.74 -22.11 -20.48
C THR A 312 22.46 -23.21 -19.74
N ASP A 313 23.15 -24.09 -20.49
CA ASP A 313 23.95 -25.16 -19.93
C ASP A 313 25.40 -24.69 -19.59
N SER A 314 25.74 -23.48 -19.99
CA SER A 314 27.06 -22.90 -19.75
C SER A 314 27.12 -22.23 -18.39
N VAL A 315 28.00 -22.69 -17.50
CA VAL A 315 28.27 -22.10 -16.19
C VAL A 315 28.68 -20.62 -16.31
N PHE A 316 29.45 -20.26 -17.30
CA PHE A 316 29.88 -18.87 -17.53
C PHE A 316 28.72 -17.97 -17.92
N GLU A 317 27.79 -18.47 -18.72
CA GLU A 317 26.56 -17.73 -19.08
C GLU A 317 25.61 -17.62 -17.88
N GLN A 318 25.48 -18.65 -17.05
CA GLN A 318 24.71 -18.59 -15.81
C GLN A 318 25.23 -17.50 -14.90
N ILE A 319 26.54 -17.42 -14.67
CA ILE A 319 27.18 -16.37 -13.87
C ILE A 319 26.93 -14.98 -14.49
N ARG A 320 27.02 -14.88 -15.81
CA ARG A 320 26.79 -13.60 -16.52
C ARG A 320 25.34 -13.12 -16.38
N GLU A 321 24.38 -14.01 -16.56
CA GLU A 321 22.96 -13.69 -16.42
C GLU A 321 22.59 -13.38 -14.96
N SER A 322 23.15 -14.10 -13.97
CA SER A 322 22.95 -13.78 -12.55
C SER A 322 23.44 -12.36 -12.22
N LYS A 323 24.63 -11.98 -12.70
CA LYS A 323 25.15 -10.61 -12.53
C LYS A 323 24.34 -9.55 -13.27
N LYS A 324 23.63 -9.92 -14.34
CA LYS A 324 22.70 -9.01 -15.04
C LYS A 324 21.42 -8.82 -14.24
N VAL A 325 20.84 -9.89 -13.69
CA VAL A 325 19.68 -9.85 -12.80
C VAL A 325 20.01 -8.97 -11.59
N GLU A 326 21.15 -9.18 -10.93
CA GLU A 326 21.59 -8.37 -9.79
C GLU A 326 21.67 -6.87 -10.13
N ARG A 327 22.26 -6.53 -11.28
CA ARG A 327 22.33 -5.13 -11.75
C ARG A 327 20.94 -4.55 -12.02
N THR A 328 20.02 -5.36 -12.54
CA THR A 328 18.62 -4.97 -12.77
C THR A 328 17.94 -4.70 -11.44
N ILE A 329 18.08 -5.58 -10.45
CA ILE A 329 17.52 -5.39 -9.10
C ILE A 329 18.05 -4.08 -8.51
N ARG A 330 19.37 -3.88 -8.48
CA ARG A 330 19.99 -2.67 -7.93
C ARG A 330 19.49 -1.39 -8.61
N SER A 331 19.40 -1.41 -9.93
CA SER A 331 18.92 -0.26 -10.71
C SER A 331 17.48 0.10 -10.36
N HIS A 332 16.56 -0.87 -10.35
CA HIS A 332 15.17 -0.62 -10.03
C HIS A 332 14.96 -0.30 -8.55
N LEU A 333 15.72 -0.90 -7.64
CA LEU A 333 15.63 -0.61 -6.21
C LEU A 333 16.05 0.84 -5.90
N LEU A 334 17.05 1.38 -6.58
CA LEU A 334 17.43 2.80 -6.48
C LEU A 334 16.28 3.71 -6.95
N GLN A 335 15.54 3.33 -7.98
CA GLN A 335 14.35 4.08 -8.42
C GLN A 335 13.24 4.03 -7.36
N VAL A 336 13.00 2.86 -6.74
CA VAL A 336 12.01 2.70 -5.65
C VAL A 336 12.34 3.62 -4.47
N ILE A 337 13.61 3.70 -4.07
CA ILE A 337 14.06 4.56 -2.95
C ILE A 337 13.93 6.04 -3.34
N ALA A 338 14.35 6.42 -4.56
CA ALA A 338 14.27 7.79 -5.04
C ALA A 338 12.82 8.29 -5.12
N LEU A 339 11.91 7.47 -5.62
CA LEU A 339 10.47 7.78 -5.69
C LEU A 339 9.84 7.94 -4.31
N ALA A 340 10.32 7.22 -3.29
CA ALA A 340 9.84 7.36 -1.92
C ALA A 340 10.07 8.77 -1.34
N SER A 341 11.10 9.47 -1.82
CA SER A 341 11.43 10.83 -1.38
C SER A 341 10.91 11.91 -2.34
N SER A 342 10.24 11.53 -3.43
CA SER A 342 9.89 12.44 -4.51
C SER A 342 8.72 13.37 -4.20
N HIS A 343 7.82 12.98 -3.30
CA HIS A 343 6.60 13.73 -2.98
C HIS A 343 6.26 13.65 -1.49
N ALA A 344 6.20 14.80 -0.81
CA ALA A 344 6.00 14.86 0.64
C ALA A 344 4.70 14.19 1.15
N LYS A 345 3.65 14.14 0.31
CA LYS A 345 2.36 13.49 0.64
C LYS A 345 2.32 12.00 0.31
N ALA A 346 3.38 11.46 -0.28
CA ALA A 346 3.49 10.05 -0.61
C ALA A 346 4.26 9.26 0.47
N GLU A 347 3.97 9.48 1.76
CA GLU A 347 4.67 8.81 2.87
C GLU A 347 4.52 7.29 2.84
N ASN A 348 3.41 6.77 2.33
CA ASN A 348 3.24 5.35 2.07
C ASN A 348 4.30 4.77 1.11
N ALA A 349 4.88 5.60 0.25
CA ALA A 349 6.01 5.21 -0.61
C ALA A 349 7.28 4.89 0.19
N LEU A 350 7.46 5.47 1.39
CA LEU A 350 8.52 5.11 2.32
C LEU A 350 8.38 3.67 2.80
N PHE A 351 7.15 3.25 3.11
CA PHE A 351 6.86 1.87 3.54
C PHE A 351 7.18 0.87 2.44
N THR A 352 6.74 1.17 1.21
CA THR A 352 7.03 0.35 0.03
C THR A 352 8.56 0.22 -0.21
N ALA A 353 9.31 1.29 -0.05
CA ALA A 353 10.78 1.27 -0.18
C ALA A 353 11.44 0.47 0.96
N ARG A 354 10.97 0.62 2.22
CA ARG A 354 11.46 -0.19 3.34
C ARG A 354 11.25 -1.68 3.10
N HIS A 355 10.05 -2.07 2.65
CA HIS A 355 9.78 -3.46 2.33
C HIS A 355 10.69 -3.99 1.21
N SER A 356 10.91 -3.19 0.18
CA SER A 356 11.82 -3.55 -0.91
C SER A 356 13.25 -3.72 -0.41
N LEU A 357 13.70 -2.86 0.50
CA LEU A 357 15.03 -2.96 1.13
C LEU A 357 15.16 -4.20 2.02
N SER A 358 14.11 -4.64 2.72
CA SER A 358 14.17 -5.85 3.54
C SER A 358 14.35 -7.13 2.71
N ILE A 359 14.00 -7.09 1.42
CA ILE A 359 14.08 -8.24 0.53
C ILE A 359 15.39 -8.18 -0.30
N TRP A 360 15.71 -7.03 -0.84
CA TRP A 360 16.75 -6.87 -1.85
C TRP A 360 17.89 -5.95 -1.43
N GLY A 361 17.89 -5.41 -0.21
CA GLY A 361 18.89 -4.44 0.23
C GLY A 361 20.32 -4.98 0.28
N SER A 362 20.49 -6.29 0.40
CA SER A 362 21.81 -6.93 0.33
C SER A 362 22.52 -6.75 -1.01
N VAL A 363 21.79 -6.45 -2.08
CA VAL A 363 22.36 -6.24 -3.44
C VAL A 363 23.33 -5.05 -3.53
N PHE A 364 23.34 -4.16 -2.53
CA PHE A 364 24.23 -3.01 -2.49
C PHE A 364 25.62 -3.39 -1.98
N THR A 365 26.58 -3.45 -2.89
CA THR A 365 27.99 -3.81 -2.60
C THR A 365 28.89 -2.59 -2.38
N ASP A 366 28.47 -1.41 -2.83
CA ASP A 366 29.20 -0.16 -2.71
C ASP A 366 28.93 0.52 -1.37
N ARG A 367 29.96 0.93 -0.64
CA ARG A 367 29.86 1.54 0.68
C ARG A 367 28.96 2.80 0.71
N MET A 368 29.04 3.64 -0.32
CA MET A 368 28.26 4.85 -0.42
C MET A 368 26.76 4.55 -0.58
N ASP A 369 26.42 3.47 -1.32
CA ASP A 369 25.05 3.00 -1.47
C ASP A 369 24.55 2.39 -0.14
N GLN A 370 25.39 1.66 0.59
CA GLN A 370 25.06 1.10 1.90
C GLN A 370 24.78 2.19 2.94
N ASP A 371 25.66 3.20 3.03
CA ASP A 371 25.47 4.33 3.94
C ASP A 371 24.19 5.11 3.60
N MET A 372 23.89 5.34 2.33
CA MET A 372 22.65 5.95 1.86
C MET A 372 21.40 5.14 2.31
N VAL A 373 21.45 3.81 2.21
CA VAL A 373 20.35 2.95 2.66
C VAL A 373 20.12 3.06 4.16
N LEU A 374 21.19 3.06 4.96
CA LEU A 374 21.08 3.21 6.42
C LEU A 374 20.51 4.59 6.82
N ASP A 375 20.93 5.65 6.14
CA ASP A 375 20.39 7.00 6.36
C ASP A 375 18.92 7.09 5.96
N PHE A 376 18.53 6.45 4.88
CA PHE A 376 17.16 6.37 4.43
C PHE A 376 16.27 5.60 5.42
N LEU A 377 16.70 4.47 5.95
CA LEU A 377 15.99 3.71 6.98
C LEU A 377 15.83 4.52 8.27
N ARG A 378 16.87 5.24 8.69
CA ARG A 378 16.82 6.15 9.85
C ARG A 378 15.79 7.26 9.62
N HIS A 379 15.75 7.84 8.42
CA HIS A 379 14.76 8.84 8.06
C HIS A 379 13.32 8.30 8.15
N ILE A 380 13.06 7.07 7.67
CA ILE A 380 11.75 6.43 7.80
C ILE A 380 11.34 6.33 9.27
N GLN A 381 12.21 5.84 10.14
CA GLN A 381 11.92 5.69 11.57
C GLN A 381 11.60 7.02 12.23
N GLN A 382 12.39 8.04 11.97
CA GLN A 382 12.16 9.38 12.51
C GLN A 382 10.83 9.98 12.06
N LYS A 383 10.47 9.76 10.78
CA LYS A 383 9.28 10.35 10.21
C LYS A 383 8.00 9.61 10.57
N THR A 384 8.03 8.30 10.56
CA THR A 384 6.82 7.47 10.68
C THR A 384 6.69 6.74 12.02
N GLY A 385 7.77 6.62 12.78
CA GLY A 385 7.82 5.79 13.98
C GLY A 385 7.99 4.29 13.71
N TRP A 386 8.15 3.89 12.45
CA TRP A 386 8.38 2.48 12.12
C TRP A 386 9.78 2.04 12.53
N GLN A 387 9.88 0.97 13.31
CA GLN A 387 11.16 0.44 13.79
C GLN A 387 12.00 -0.10 12.61
N THR A 388 13.20 0.43 12.43
CA THR A 388 14.09 0.04 11.34
C THR A 388 15.47 -0.44 11.80
N GLU A 389 15.75 -0.44 13.10
CA GLU A 389 17.05 -0.84 13.65
C GLU A 389 17.39 -2.32 13.35
N SER A 390 16.42 -3.23 13.49
CA SER A 390 16.64 -4.66 13.22
C SER A 390 16.98 -4.89 11.74
N LEU A 391 16.28 -4.20 10.83
CA LEU A 391 16.58 -4.26 9.40
C LEU A 391 17.95 -3.67 9.07
N SER A 392 18.28 -2.53 9.65
CA SER A 392 19.59 -1.89 9.47
C SER A 392 20.73 -2.80 9.92
N SER A 393 20.58 -3.43 11.09
CA SER A 393 21.56 -4.39 11.63
C SER A 393 21.69 -5.64 10.77
N SER A 394 20.58 -6.18 10.28
CA SER A 394 20.57 -7.34 9.37
C SER A 394 21.29 -7.05 8.06
N LEU A 395 21.03 -5.90 7.44
CA LEU A 395 21.70 -5.50 6.20
C LEU A 395 23.19 -5.29 6.42
N GLN A 396 23.61 -4.63 7.51
CA GLN A 396 25.02 -4.46 7.84
C GLN A 396 25.73 -5.80 8.02
N GLN A 397 25.08 -6.77 8.66
CA GLN A 397 25.64 -8.11 8.83
C GLN A 397 25.82 -8.82 7.49
N GLN A 398 24.81 -8.78 6.60
CA GLN A 398 24.88 -9.37 5.27
C GLN A 398 26.02 -8.76 4.44
N TRP A 399 26.11 -7.43 4.36
CA TRP A 399 27.17 -6.75 3.62
C TRP A 399 28.57 -7.03 4.16
N THR A 400 28.71 -7.25 5.49
CA THR A 400 30.01 -7.60 6.10
C THR A 400 30.40 -9.04 5.77
N GLN A 401 29.46 -9.96 5.70
CA GLN A 401 29.73 -11.35 5.31
C GLN A 401 30.19 -11.41 3.85
N ASP A 402 29.49 -10.75 2.93
CA ASP A 402 29.84 -10.70 1.52
C ASP A 402 31.23 -10.09 1.31
N SER A 403 31.61 -9.05 2.08
CA SER A 403 32.92 -8.40 1.99
C SER A 403 34.07 -9.25 2.56
N ASN A 404 33.80 -10.24 3.41
CA ASN A 404 34.84 -11.13 3.97
C ASN A 404 35.07 -12.39 3.12
N GLU A 405 34.14 -12.67 2.16
CA GLU A 405 34.25 -13.81 1.26
C GLU A 405 34.94 -13.44 -0.09
N ASP A 406 35.08 -12.14 -0.38
CA ASP A 406 35.83 -11.58 -1.52
C ASP A 406 37.32 -11.30 -1.13
#